data_c5b87b5785a4bf60bc1a595da820cd74
#
_entry.id   c5b87b5785a4bf60bc1a595da820cd74
#
_cell.length_a   1.000
_cell.length_b   1.000
_cell.length_c   1.000
_cell.angle_alpha   90.00
_cell.angle_beta   90.00
_cell.angle_gamma   90.00
#
_symmetry.space_group_name_H-M   'P 1'
#
loop_
_entity.id
_entity.type
_entity.pdbx_description
1 polymer ?
#
loop_
_entity_poly.entity_id
_entity_poly.type
_entity_poly.pdbx_seq_one_letter_code
_entity_poly.pdbx_strand_id
1 'polypeptide(L)'
;MGVLAAGGLTGGCAATPTSDSTGQYVDDTAITTRVKAALLGDGAVKSLEIKVETVKGVVQLSGFVDNGDQRSAAERDASNVPNVRKVVNDLIVR
;
A
#
# COMPACT_ATOMS: atom_id res chain seq x y z
N MET A 1 -23.59 -23.51 -7.82
CA MET A 1 -22.82 -23.35 -7.88
C MET A 1 -22.36 -22.97 -8.12
N GLY A 2 -22.79 -22.71 -7.93
CA GLY A 2 -21.91 -22.37 -7.84
C GLY A 2 -21.56 -21.75 -7.87
N VAL A 3 -22.04 -21.94 -7.74
CA VAL A 3 -21.23 -21.55 -7.64
C VAL A 3 -20.86 -21.10 -7.82
N LEU A 4 -21.36 -21.16 -7.77
CA LEU A 4 -20.53 -20.86 -7.65
C LEU A 4 -20.19 -20.34 -8.03
N ALA A 5 -20.78 -20.44 -8.12
CA ALA A 5 -20.02 -20.12 -8.19
C ALA A 5 -19.64 -19.55 -8.35
N ALA A 6 -20.20 -19.61 -8.35
CA ALA A 6 -19.45 -19.25 -8.38
C ALA A 6 -18.97 -18.71 -8.25
N GLY A 7 -19.49 -18.76 -8.18
CA GLY A 7 -18.73 -18.47 -7.98
C GLY A 7 -18.26 -17.87 -7.78
N GLY A 8 -18.52 -17.89 -7.76
CA GLY A 8 -17.79 -17.64 -7.48
C GLY A 8 -17.34 -17.02 -7.32
N LEU A 9 -17.61 -17.03 -7.29
CA LEU A 9 -16.82 -16.74 -7.01
C LEU A 9 -16.22 -16.17 -7.05
N THR A 10 -16.69 -16.29 -7.08
CA THR A 10 -15.83 -16.04 -6.93
C THR A 10 -15.19 -15.59 -6.68
N GLY A 11 -15.65 -15.59 -6.58
CA GLY A 11 -14.88 -15.43 -6.16
C GLY A 11 -14.40 -15.06 -5.79
N GLY A 12 -14.62 -15.20 -5.67
CA GLY A 12 -13.97 -15.11 -5.16
C GLY A 12 -13.52 -14.71 -4.81
N CYS A 13 -13.73 -14.87 -4.60
CA CYS A 13 -13.11 -14.76 -4.11
C CYS A 13 -12.74 -14.48 -3.68
N ALA A 14 -13.06 -14.68 -3.50
CA ALA A 14 -12.61 -14.66 -2.88
C ALA A 14 -12.22 -14.53 -2.37
N ALA A 15 -12.44 -14.62 -2.05
CA ALA A 15 -12.00 -14.58 -1.38
C ALA A 15 -11.60 -14.53 -0.92
N THR A 16 -11.87 -14.63 -0.54
CA THR A 16 -11.50 -14.61 0.08
C THR A 16 -11.16 -14.62 0.66
N PRO A 17 -11.14 -14.72 1.02
CA PRO A 17 -10.90 -14.72 1.80
C PRO A 17 -10.69 -14.60 2.43
N THR A 18 -10.85 -14.59 2.90
CA THR A 18 -10.66 -14.46 3.54
C THR A 18 -10.60 -14.02 4.14
N SER A 19 -10.77 -14.04 4.51
CA SER A 19 -10.76 -13.69 5.13
C SER A 19 -10.95 -13.10 5.71
N ASP A 20 -11.20 -13.25 6.14
CA ASP A 20 -11.40 -12.80 6.74
C ASP A 20 -11.44 -12.22 7.31
N SER A 21 -11.37 -12.43 6.99
CA SER A 21 -11.44 -11.91 7.56
C SER A 21 -11.73 -11.16 8.46
N THR A 22 -11.57 -11.07 8.80
CA THR A 22 -12.21 -10.16 9.69
C THR A 22 -11.98 -8.73 9.28
N GLY A 23 -12.88 -7.82 9.59
CA GLY A 23 -12.71 -6.42 9.20
C GLY A 23 -11.59 -5.71 9.92
N GLN A 24 -11.00 -6.31 10.94
CA GLN A 24 -9.95 -5.67 11.71
C GLN A 24 -8.56 -6.03 11.24
N TYR A 25 -8.47 -7.10 10.49
CA TYR A 25 -7.19 -7.52 9.95
C TYR A 25 -7.05 -6.99 8.54
N VAL A 26 -5.98 -6.25 8.30
CA VAL A 26 -5.68 -5.76 6.96
C VAL A 26 -4.34 -6.35 6.55
N ASP A 27 -4.37 -7.03 5.44
CA ASP A 27 -3.17 -7.66 4.89
C ASP A 27 -2.13 -6.59 4.55
N ASP A 28 -0.92 -6.76 5.05
CA ASP A 28 0.18 -5.86 4.76
C ASP A 28 0.44 -5.75 3.25
N THR A 29 0.19 -6.83 2.51
CA THR A 29 0.32 -6.81 1.06
C THR A 29 -0.66 -5.85 0.42
N ALA A 30 -1.89 -5.82 0.92
CA ALA A 30 -2.91 -4.89 0.42
C ALA A 30 -2.52 -3.45 0.70
N ILE A 31 -1.98 -3.18 1.89
CA ILE A 31 -1.49 -1.84 2.24
C ILE A 31 -0.36 -1.44 1.30
N THR A 32 0.61 -2.31 1.09
CA THR A 32 1.73 -2.04 0.18
C THR A 32 1.23 -1.68 -1.21
N THR A 33 0.27 -2.44 -1.72
CA THR A 33 -0.31 -2.17 -3.05
C THR A 33 -0.97 -0.80 -3.10
N ARG A 34 -1.71 -0.44 -2.06
CA ARG A 34 -2.40 0.85 -2.03
C ARG A 34 -1.42 2.01 -1.89
N VAL A 35 -0.37 1.84 -1.10
CA VAL A 35 0.68 2.86 -0.99
C VAL A 35 1.36 3.07 -2.34
N LYS A 36 1.71 1.98 -3.02
CA LYS A 36 2.32 2.09 -4.35
C LYS A 36 1.40 2.81 -5.33
N ALA A 37 0.11 2.49 -5.29
CA ALA A 37 -0.86 3.15 -6.17
C ALA A 37 -0.96 4.64 -5.85
N ALA A 38 -0.93 5.01 -4.57
CA ALA A 38 -0.97 6.42 -4.17
C ALA A 38 0.27 7.16 -4.66
N LEU A 39 1.43 6.56 -4.56
CA LEU A 39 2.67 7.17 -5.04
C LEU A 39 2.65 7.34 -6.55
N LEU A 40 2.15 6.34 -7.29
CA LEU A 40 2.06 6.43 -8.74
C LEU A 40 1.05 7.47 -9.19
N GLY A 41 0.07 7.77 -8.36
CA GLY A 41 -0.91 8.81 -8.63
C GLY A 41 -0.45 10.22 -8.30
N ASP A 42 0.70 10.37 -7.65
CA ASP A 42 1.24 11.66 -7.26
C ASP A 42 2.31 12.09 -8.26
N GLY A 43 2.02 13.14 -9.02
CA GLY A 43 2.93 13.64 -10.06
C GLY A 43 4.30 14.04 -9.53
N ALA A 44 4.40 14.38 -8.24
CA ALA A 44 5.67 14.80 -7.66
C ALA A 44 6.64 13.63 -7.50
N VAL A 45 6.13 12.40 -7.32
CA VAL A 45 6.98 11.25 -6.97
C VAL A 45 6.79 10.06 -7.89
N LYS A 46 5.83 10.09 -8.81
CA LYS A 46 5.45 8.90 -9.59
C LYS A 46 6.58 8.33 -10.45
N SER A 47 7.54 9.15 -10.83
CA SER A 47 8.66 8.69 -11.67
C SER A 47 9.85 8.22 -10.85
N LEU A 48 9.76 8.30 -9.53
CA LEU A 48 10.84 7.88 -8.65
C LEU A 48 10.71 6.40 -8.30
N GLU A 49 11.85 5.76 -8.11
CA GLU A 49 11.84 4.36 -7.68
C GLU A 49 11.82 4.32 -6.17
N ILE A 50 10.63 4.19 -5.62
CA ILE A 50 10.44 4.13 -4.19
C ILE A 50 10.01 2.70 -3.83
N LYS A 51 10.77 2.09 -2.96
CA LYS A 51 10.45 0.76 -2.45
C LYS A 51 9.54 0.91 -1.24
N VAL A 52 8.49 0.09 -1.20
CA VAL A 52 7.50 0.10 -0.12
C VAL A 52 7.46 -1.26 0.52
N GLU A 53 7.59 -1.31 1.84
CA GLU A 53 7.41 -2.53 2.62
C GLU A 53 6.49 -2.23 3.77
N THR A 54 5.62 -3.18 4.09
CA THR A 54 4.65 -3.03 5.16
C THR A 54 4.74 -4.23 6.10
N VAL A 55 4.88 -3.94 7.39
CA VAL A 55 4.87 -4.96 8.44
C VAL A 55 3.91 -4.49 9.53
N LYS A 56 2.84 -5.23 9.74
CA LYS A 56 1.83 -4.95 10.79
C LYS A 56 1.32 -3.51 10.73
N GLY A 57 1.06 -3.03 9.52
CA GLY A 57 0.54 -1.69 9.30
C GLY A 57 1.58 -0.59 9.31
N VAL A 58 2.84 -0.91 9.57
CA VAL A 58 3.94 0.06 9.52
C VAL A 58 4.54 0.02 8.13
N VAL A 59 4.47 1.14 7.44
CA VAL A 59 4.97 1.27 6.06
C VAL A 59 6.36 1.87 6.10
N GLN A 60 7.30 1.20 5.46
CA GLN A 60 8.66 1.71 5.29
C GLN A 60 8.87 2.10 3.84
N LEU A 61 9.30 3.34 3.62
CA LEU A 61 9.66 3.85 2.30
C LEU A 61 11.16 3.93 2.20
N SER A 62 11.73 3.44 1.11
CA SER A 62 13.17 3.53 0.88
C SER A 62 13.44 3.83 -0.59
N GLY A 63 14.61 4.39 -0.85
CA GLY A 63 15.02 4.78 -2.18
C GLY A 63 15.60 6.19 -2.19
N PHE A 64 15.63 6.80 -3.37
CA PHE A 64 16.24 8.12 -3.54
C PHE A 64 15.24 9.10 -4.12
N VAL A 65 15.28 10.32 -3.63
CA VAL A 65 14.48 11.42 -4.14
C VAL A 65 15.42 12.58 -4.47
N ASP A 66 14.90 13.56 -5.19
CA ASP A 66 15.73 14.69 -5.65
C ASP A 66 15.73 15.85 -4.68
N ASN A 67 14.68 15.94 -3.84
CA ASN A 67 14.57 17.06 -2.89
C ASN A 67 13.69 16.68 -1.71
N GLY A 68 13.66 17.54 -0.71
CA GLY A 68 12.88 17.30 0.51
C GLY A 68 11.40 17.33 0.30
N ASP A 69 10.91 18.10 -0.69
CA ASP A 69 9.48 18.15 -0.98
C ASP A 69 8.97 16.81 -1.47
N GLN A 70 9.76 16.12 -2.30
CA GLN A 70 9.41 14.78 -2.76
C GLN A 70 9.40 13.79 -1.61
N ARG A 71 10.36 13.91 -0.71
CA ARG A 71 10.43 13.06 0.47
C ARG A 71 9.18 13.22 1.34
N SER A 72 8.77 14.47 1.57
CA SER A 72 7.58 14.77 2.35
C SER A 72 6.30 14.34 1.63
N ALA A 73 6.24 14.53 0.31
CA ALA A 73 5.08 14.13 -0.48
C ALA A 73 4.85 12.62 -0.41
N ALA A 74 5.93 11.83 -0.51
CA ALA A 74 5.83 10.39 -0.43
C ALA A 74 5.31 9.95 0.95
N GLU A 75 5.79 10.57 2.01
CA GLU A 75 5.32 10.25 3.36
C GLU A 75 3.84 10.59 3.52
N ARG A 76 3.41 11.74 3.03
CA ARG A 76 2.02 12.15 3.08
C ARG A 76 1.13 11.17 2.32
N ASP A 77 1.56 10.77 1.12
CA ASP A 77 0.79 9.84 0.31
C ASP A 77 0.61 8.52 1.02
N ALA A 78 1.68 8.01 1.63
CA ALA A 78 1.61 6.75 2.36
C ALA A 78 0.74 6.88 3.60
N SER A 79 0.83 7.98 4.33
CA SER A 79 0.07 8.17 5.56
C SER A 79 -1.42 8.29 5.32
N ASN A 80 -1.82 8.70 4.12
CA ASN A 80 -3.23 8.85 3.77
C ASN A 80 -3.90 7.54 3.38
N VAL A 81 -3.14 6.46 3.22
CA VAL A 81 -3.72 5.16 2.89
C VAL A 81 -4.40 4.59 4.14
N PRO A 82 -5.65 4.11 4.01
CA PRO A 82 -6.34 3.53 5.16
C PRO A 82 -5.57 2.36 5.76
N ASN A 83 -5.63 2.24 7.07
CA ASN A 83 -5.03 1.16 7.85
C ASN A 83 -3.52 1.27 8.01
N VAL A 84 -2.90 2.31 7.49
CA VAL A 84 -1.50 2.58 7.78
C VAL A 84 -1.40 3.13 9.21
N ARG A 85 -0.64 2.45 10.03
CA ARG A 85 -0.47 2.84 11.43
C ARG A 85 0.66 3.83 11.61
N LYS A 86 1.70 3.69 10.79
CA LYS A 86 2.89 4.51 10.90
C LYS A 86 3.64 4.46 9.57
N VAL A 87 4.33 5.53 9.24
CA VAL A 87 5.22 5.57 8.07
C VAL A 87 6.63 5.83 8.56
N VAL A 88 7.56 4.97 8.16
CA VAL A 88 8.98 5.16 8.37
C VAL A 88 9.56 5.64 7.05
N ASN A 89 10.01 6.87 7.02
CA ASN A 89 10.48 7.50 5.78
C ASN A 89 12.00 7.46 5.72
N ASP A 90 12.52 6.43 5.06
CA ASP A 90 13.96 6.25 4.87
C ASP A 90 14.41 6.69 3.48
N LEU A 91 13.64 7.56 2.83
CA LEU A 91 14.04 8.09 1.53
C LEU A 91 15.24 9.03 1.70
N ILE A 92 16.16 8.94 0.77
CA ILE A 92 17.41 9.70 0.80
C ILE A 92 17.36 10.75 -0.30
N VAL A 93 17.58 12.00 0.07
CA VAL A 93 17.70 13.10 -0.88
C VAL A 93 19.12 13.07 -1.45
N ARG A 94 19.23 12.96 -2.76
CA ARG A 94 20.52 12.89 -3.43
C ARG A 94 20.85 14.11 -4.25
#